data_25e06e602f14da91d221384cc656ac96
#
_entry.id   25e06e602f14da91d221384cc656ac96
#
_cell.length_a   1.000
_cell.length_b   1.000
_cell.length_c   1.000
_cell.angle_alpha   90.00
_cell.angle_beta   90.00
_cell.angle_gamma   90.00
#
_symmetry.space_group_name_H-M   'P 1'
#
loop_
_entity.id
_entity.type
_entity.pdbx_description
1 polymer ?
#
loop_
_entity_poly.entity_id
_entity_poly.type
_entity_poly.pdbx_seq_one_letter_code
_entity_poly.pdbx_strand_id
1 'polypeptide(L)'
;MKSPIAVVVLAAGAGTRMKSAIPKVLHPLAGRPMVRHVLENVARLKPAKVVGVVAPGAREVAAVFAPHPTVVQRQALGTGHAAKAALAALKGHRGPVLVVYADAPLLTAASLQHLLDRCRTEGAAVGVLGFKASDPTPYGRLIVRNGELEKIVESRDAVGPDREIDYCNSGVMCLHGALIGELVGAIGNDNAKREYYLVDAVAIARAKGHKAIAVEGDEAEFQGVNSRAELAVAEKEIQRRLRAAAMEAGVTMTDPDTVWLSADTKLGSDVTIGPNVRFGPGVTVASNVEIKGFCDIEGARIGKGCIIGPFARIRPGSEVAEDVHIGNFVELKATRMGRGAKANHLAYLGDSEVGAASNIGAGTIFVNYDGYGKWRTIVGADAFIGSNSALVAPIRVGKGSNVPAGSVITDDVPAGAVAFGRARQVTKKGRAAALRAKLKARAAAAKRAKKK
;
A
#
# COMPACT_ATOMS: atom_id res chain seq x y z
N MET A 1 34.33 -15.01 6.63
CA MET A 1 32.93 -14.99 6.11
C MET A 1 32.02 -14.41 7.18
N LYS A 2 31.05 -13.55 6.85
CA LYS A 2 30.04 -13.08 7.82
C LYS A 2 29.20 -14.29 8.27
N SER A 3 29.02 -14.48 9.58
CA SER A 3 28.14 -15.54 10.09
C SER A 3 26.71 -15.37 9.55
N PRO A 4 26.02 -16.44 9.19
CA PRO A 4 24.66 -16.36 8.68
C PRO A 4 23.72 -15.73 9.72
N ILE A 5 22.77 -14.90 9.27
CA ILE A 5 21.79 -14.22 10.14
C ILE A 5 20.51 -15.06 10.19
N ALA A 6 19.88 -15.14 11.36
CA ALA A 6 18.50 -15.58 11.46
C ALA A 6 17.61 -14.42 11.96
N VAL A 7 16.33 -14.42 11.59
CA VAL A 7 15.37 -13.42 12.04
C VAL A 7 14.12 -14.11 12.58
N VAL A 8 13.67 -13.69 13.75
CA VAL A 8 12.40 -14.07 14.35
C VAL A 8 11.47 -12.86 14.29
N VAL A 9 10.31 -13.01 13.66
CA VAL A 9 9.31 -11.95 13.52
C VAL A 9 8.13 -12.28 14.43
N LEU A 10 7.92 -11.49 15.47
CA LEU A 10 6.85 -11.67 16.44
C LEU A 10 5.52 -11.11 15.90
N ALA A 11 4.58 -11.98 15.61
CA ALA A 11 3.27 -11.66 15.01
C ALA A 11 2.08 -12.29 15.78
N ALA A 12 2.28 -12.71 17.03
CA ALA A 12 1.26 -13.42 17.83
C ALA A 12 0.36 -12.48 18.67
N GLY A 13 0.56 -11.16 18.61
CA GLY A 13 -0.20 -10.19 19.41
C GLY A 13 -1.67 -10.11 19.00
N ALA A 14 -2.59 -10.09 19.96
CA ALA A 14 -4.04 -10.10 19.75
C ALA A 14 -4.59 -8.83 19.08
N GLY A 15 -3.90 -7.68 19.18
CA GLY A 15 -4.28 -6.45 18.50
C GLY A 15 -5.64 -5.85 18.88
N THR A 16 -6.12 -6.08 20.10
CA THR A 16 -7.47 -5.69 20.58
C THR A 16 -7.76 -4.18 20.44
N ARG A 17 -6.73 -3.33 20.57
CA ARG A 17 -6.84 -1.87 20.42
C ARG A 17 -7.22 -1.43 18.98
N MET A 18 -7.03 -2.29 17.98
CA MET A 18 -7.45 -2.01 16.60
C MET A 18 -8.97 -2.04 16.40
N LYS A 19 -9.70 -2.67 17.32
CA LYS A 19 -11.18 -2.84 17.24
C LYS A 19 -11.61 -3.34 15.84
N SER A 20 -11.02 -4.43 15.38
CA SER A 20 -11.16 -4.94 14.01
C SER A 20 -11.22 -6.46 13.98
N ALA A 21 -11.98 -7.01 13.04
CA ALA A 21 -11.93 -8.43 12.70
C ALA A 21 -10.65 -8.82 11.94
N ILE A 22 -10.00 -7.84 11.28
CA ILE A 22 -8.73 -8.06 10.59
C ILE A 22 -7.62 -8.12 11.64
N PRO A 23 -6.75 -9.15 11.64
CA PRO A 23 -5.58 -9.23 12.50
C PRO A 23 -4.70 -7.97 12.37
N LYS A 24 -4.21 -7.45 13.50
CA LYS A 24 -3.47 -6.18 13.56
C LYS A 24 -2.41 -6.05 12.46
N VAL A 25 -1.57 -7.05 12.30
CA VAL A 25 -0.43 -7.04 11.39
C VAL A 25 -0.81 -7.15 9.91
N LEU A 26 -2.09 -7.44 9.62
CA LEU A 26 -2.64 -7.50 8.25
C LEU A 26 -3.31 -6.20 7.80
N HIS A 27 -3.45 -5.22 8.69
CA HIS A 27 -3.96 -3.91 8.26
C HIS A 27 -3.05 -3.31 7.18
N PRO A 28 -3.65 -2.78 6.09
CA PRO A 28 -2.89 -2.19 5.01
C PRO A 28 -2.19 -0.90 5.46
N LEU A 29 -0.97 -0.73 4.99
CA LEU A 29 -0.15 0.46 5.08
C LEU A 29 0.47 0.66 3.70
N ALA A 30 0.28 1.80 3.07
CA ALA A 30 0.65 2.05 1.68
C ALA A 30 0.24 0.88 0.74
N GLY A 31 -1.00 0.40 0.88
CA GLY A 31 -1.59 -0.62 0.02
C GLY A 31 -1.21 -2.07 0.28
N ARG A 32 -0.37 -2.38 1.31
CA ARG A 32 0.01 -3.77 1.65
C ARG A 32 -0.02 -4.03 3.17
N PRO A 33 -0.17 -5.29 3.63
CA PRO A 33 -0.15 -5.62 5.05
C PRO A 33 1.10 -5.12 5.78
N MET A 34 0.96 -4.58 7.00
CA MET A 34 2.09 -4.07 7.81
C MET A 34 3.24 -5.06 7.93
N VAL A 35 2.95 -6.33 8.21
CA VAL A 35 3.98 -7.38 8.32
C VAL A 35 4.81 -7.54 7.04
N ARG A 36 4.26 -7.24 5.86
CA ARG A 36 5.01 -7.29 4.59
C ARG A 36 6.12 -6.25 4.53
N HIS A 37 5.91 -5.05 5.07
CA HIS A 37 6.96 -4.03 5.15
C HIS A 37 8.14 -4.54 5.99
N VAL A 38 7.85 -5.16 7.15
CA VAL A 38 8.88 -5.75 8.00
C VAL A 38 9.63 -6.86 7.27
N LEU A 39 8.89 -7.80 6.64
CA LEU A 39 9.51 -8.93 5.92
C LEU A 39 10.37 -8.47 4.74
N GLU A 40 10.00 -7.42 4.02
CA GLU A 40 10.79 -6.87 2.91
C GLU A 40 12.08 -6.22 3.40
N ASN A 41 12.03 -5.47 4.51
CA ASN A 41 13.24 -4.91 5.11
C ASN A 41 14.16 -6.00 5.67
N VAL A 42 13.60 -7.03 6.28
CA VAL A 42 14.33 -8.23 6.71
C VAL A 42 14.99 -8.94 5.51
N ALA A 43 14.29 -9.10 4.41
CA ALA A 43 14.81 -9.79 3.21
C ALA A 43 16.04 -9.08 2.61
N ARG A 44 16.15 -7.75 2.73
CA ARG A 44 17.32 -6.98 2.28
C ARG A 44 18.61 -7.35 3.02
N LEU A 45 18.50 -7.88 4.24
CA LEU A 45 19.65 -8.39 5.01
C LEU A 45 20.14 -9.77 4.51
N LYS A 46 19.40 -10.41 3.59
CA LYS A 46 19.67 -11.76 3.07
C LYS A 46 19.87 -12.79 4.18
N PRO A 47 18.90 -12.92 5.13
CA PRO A 47 19.03 -13.86 6.24
C PRO A 47 19.01 -15.30 5.74
N ALA A 48 19.79 -16.18 6.39
CA ALA A 48 19.77 -17.62 6.11
C ALA A 48 18.46 -18.28 6.58
N LYS A 49 17.78 -17.67 7.57
CA LYS A 49 16.53 -18.18 8.13
C LYS A 49 15.64 -17.04 8.60
N VAL A 50 14.34 -17.11 8.28
CA VAL A 50 13.29 -16.24 8.85
C VAL A 50 12.23 -17.15 9.45
N VAL A 51 11.78 -16.84 10.67
CA VAL A 51 10.74 -17.58 11.38
C VAL A 51 9.67 -16.62 11.88
N GLY A 52 8.43 -16.82 11.45
CA GLY A 52 7.27 -16.06 11.99
C GLY A 52 6.74 -16.73 13.26
N VAL A 53 6.46 -15.94 14.30
CA VAL A 53 5.77 -16.42 15.50
C VAL A 53 4.33 -15.92 15.45
N VAL A 54 3.36 -16.82 15.34
CA VAL A 54 1.95 -16.49 15.13
C VAL A 54 1.06 -17.01 16.27
N ALA A 55 -0.12 -16.43 16.43
CA ALA A 55 -1.13 -16.90 17.38
C ALA A 55 -1.79 -18.21 16.91
N PRO A 56 -2.39 -19.00 17.81
CA PRO A 56 -3.18 -20.15 17.43
C PRO A 56 -4.30 -19.77 16.46
N GLY A 57 -4.47 -20.53 15.39
CA GLY A 57 -5.53 -20.31 14.39
C GLY A 57 -5.30 -19.13 13.42
N ALA A 58 -4.23 -18.36 13.53
CA ALA A 58 -3.94 -17.21 12.69
C ALA A 58 -3.43 -17.61 11.28
N ARG A 59 -4.25 -18.37 10.53
CA ARG A 59 -3.90 -18.90 9.20
C ARG A 59 -3.57 -17.80 8.18
N GLU A 60 -4.33 -16.72 8.18
CA GLU A 60 -4.13 -15.59 7.28
C GLU A 60 -2.79 -14.89 7.55
N VAL A 61 -2.42 -14.71 8.82
CA VAL A 61 -1.11 -14.16 9.19
C VAL A 61 0.00 -15.11 8.77
N ALA A 62 -0.13 -16.43 9.04
CA ALA A 62 0.86 -17.42 8.65
C ALA A 62 1.07 -17.47 7.13
N ALA A 63 0.01 -17.32 6.33
CA ALA A 63 0.08 -17.30 4.86
C ALA A 63 0.95 -16.15 4.33
N VAL A 64 0.97 -15.00 5.01
CA VAL A 64 1.80 -13.85 4.60
C VAL A 64 3.29 -14.13 4.78
N PHE A 65 3.68 -15.05 5.66
CA PHE A 65 5.08 -15.42 5.86
C PHE A 65 5.65 -16.30 4.74
N ALA A 66 4.83 -16.94 3.92
CA ALA A 66 5.32 -17.83 2.87
C ALA A 66 6.39 -17.13 2.00
N PRO A 67 7.53 -17.82 1.68
CA PRO A 67 7.84 -19.22 1.92
C PRO A 67 8.49 -19.53 3.29
N HIS A 68 8.56 -18.57 4.20
CA HIS A 68 9.20 -18.73 5.51
C HIS A 68 8.33 -19.55 6.47
N PRO A 69 8.93 -20.41 7.31
CA PRO A 69 8.21 -21.19 8.31
C PRO A 69 7.61 -20.30 9.41
N THR A 70 6.51 -20.79 9.98
CA THR A 70 5.91 -20.17 11.16
C THR A 70 5.83 -21.17 12.30
N VAL A 71 5.91 -20.65 13.54
CA VAL A 71 5.69 -21.40 14.78
C VAL A 71 4.56 -20.76 15.57
N VAL A 72 3.84 -21.57 16.35
CA VAL A 72 2.68 -21.08 17.10
C VAL A 72 3.07 -20.79 18.54
N GLN A 73 2.85 -19.56 18.98
CA GLN A 73 2.84 -19.22 20.40
C GLN A 73 1.49 -19.64 21.01
N ARG A 74 1.45 -20.80 21.67
CA ARG A 74 0.20 -21.41 22.14
C ARG A 74 -0.56 -20.55 23.17
N GLN A 75 0.17 -19.80 24.01
CA GLN A 75 -0.38 -18.93 25.04
C GLN A 75 0.27 -17.55 24.93
N ALA A 76 -0.49 -16.49 25.07
CA ALA A 76 -0.01 -15.11 24.98
C ALA A 76 0.65 -14.67 26.32
N LEU A 77 1.80 -15.28 26.65
CA LEU A 77 2.53 -15.05 27.90
C LEU A 77 3.72 -14.09 27.73
N GLY A 78 3.66 -13.17 26.79
CA GLY A 78 4.68 -12.15 26.57
C GLY A 78 5.66 -12.45 25.43
N THR A 79 6.57 -11.48 25.20
CA THR A 79 7.50 -11.48 24.06
C THR A 79 8.63 -12.50 24.19
N GLY A 80 9.11 -12.73 25.42
CA GLY A 80 10.09 -13.80 25.73
C GLY A 80 9.51 -15.18 25.45
N HIS A 81 8.24 -15.41 25.81
CA HIS A 81 7.56 -16.67 25.51
C HIS A 81 7.38 -16.86 23.98
N ALA A 82 7.12 -15.79 23.24
CA ALA A 82 7.07 -15.83 21.78
C ALA A 82 8.44 -16.19 21.18
N ALA A 83 9.52 -15.57 21.66
CA ALA A 83 10.89 -15.91 21.24
C ALA A 83 11.26 -17.35 21.60
N LYS A 84 10.83 -17.85 22.77
CA LYS A 84 11.04 -19.23 23.21
C LYS A 84 10.38 -20.24 22.26
N ALA A 85 9.19 -19.93 21.74
CA ALA A 85 8.52 -20.77 20.75
C ALA A 85 9.33 -20.94 19.45
N ALA A 86 10.16 -19.96 19.08
CA ALA A 86 11.00 -20.02 17.89
C ALA A 86 12.31 -20.83 18.06
N LEU A 87 12.72 -21.15 19.29
CA LEU A 87 14.03 -21.79 19.57
C LEU A 87 14.21 -23.11 18.83
N ALA A 88 13.17 -23.93 18.74
CA ALA A 88 13.24 -25.22 18.03
C ALA A 88 13.57 -25.02 16.53
N ALA A 89 13.01 -24.00 15.91
CA ALA A 89 13.28 -23.65 14.52
C ALA A 89 14.69 -23.07 14.32
N LEU A 90 15.31 -22.57 15.39
CA LEU A 90 16.67 -22.01 15.38
C LEU A 90 17.75 -23.02 15.77
N LYS A 91 17.38 -24.28 16.03
CA LYS A 91 18.33 -25.32 16.45
C LYS A 91 19.54 -25.40 15.50
N GLY A 92 20.74 -25.37 16.06
CA GLY A 92 22.00 -25.41 15.30
C GLY A 92 22.46 -24.07 14.71
N HIS A 93 21.66 -23.03 14.80
CA HIS A 93 22.06 -21.69 14.35
C HIS A 93 23.01 -21.05 15.38
N ARG A 94 24.19 -20.59 14.92
CA ARG A 94 25.20 -19.97 15.77
C ARG A 94 25.47 -18.50 15.48
N GLY A 95 25.00 -18.00 14.32
CA GLY A 95 25.11 -16.60 13.94
C GLY A 95 24.14 -15.71 14.71
N PRO A 96 24.18 -14.38 14.48
CA PRO A 96 23.30 -13.45 15.14
C PRO A 96 21.81 -13.74 14.80
N VAL A 97 20.95 -13.55 15.79
CA VAL A 97 19.50 -13.70 15.66
C VAL A 97 18.85 -12.36 15.96
N LEU A 98 18.23 -11.77 14.96
CA LEU A 98 17.36 -10.59 15.15
C LEU A 98 15.99 -11.04 15.60
N VAL A 99 15.44 -10.34 16.59
CA VAL A 99 14.03 -10.44 16.98
C VAL A 99 13.38 -9.09 16.67
N VAL A 100 12.37 -9.11 15.78
CA VAL A 100 11.65 -7.92 15.33
C VAL A 100 10.14 -8.11 15.48
N TYR A 101 9.41 -7.02 15.50
CA TYR A 101 7.96 -7.04 15.67
C TYR A 101 7.25 -6.82 14.32
N ALA A 102 6.23 -7.61 14.06
CA ALA A 102 5.43 -7.51 12.84
C ALA A 102 4.60 -6.22 12.74
N ASP A 103 4.44 -5.50 13.83
CA ASP A 103 3.72 -4.23 13.96
C ASP A 103 4.64 -2.99 14.00
N ALA A 104 5.92 -3.15 13.63
CA ALA A 104 6.88 -2.06 13.43
C ALA A 104 7.20 -1.88 11.93
N PRO A 105 6.23 -1.44 11.09
CA PRO A 105 6.36 -1.44 9.64
C PRO A 105 7.36 -0.40 9.10
N LEU A 106 7.72 0.59 9.91
CA LEU A 106 8.62 1.67 9.53
C LEU A 106 10.10 1.35 9.77
N LEU A 107 10.38 0.23 10.45
CA LEU A 107 11.74 -0.27 10.70
C LEU A 107 12.51 -0.47 9.39
N THR A 108 13.72 0.06 9.29
CA THR A 108 14.53 -0.02 8.06
C THR A 108 15.55 -1.14 8.09
N ALA A 109 15.95 -1.60 6.90
CA ALA A 109 17.06 -2.55 6.77
C ALA A 109 18.40 -1.94 7.21
N ALA A 110 18.57 -0.63 7.07
CA ALA A 110 19.78 0.08 7.48
C ALA A 110 19.97 0.02 9.00
N SER A 111 18.93 0.32 9.78
CA SER A 111 18.97 0.26 11.24
C SER A 111 19.19 -1.16 11.75
N LEU A 112 18.57 -2.17 11.11
CA LEU A 112 18.84 -3.58 11.43
C LEU A 112 20.29 -3.97 11.13
N GLN A 113 20.83 -3.56 9.99
CA GLN A 113 22.21 -3.83 9.63
C GLN A 113 23.19 -3.13 10.58
N HIS A 114 22.89 -1.88 10.97
CA HIS A 114 23.68 -1.13 11.94
C HIS A 114 23.74 -1.87 13.29
N LEU A 115 22.61 -2.35 13.81
CA LEU A 115 22.57 -3.14 15.04
C LEU A 115 23.45 -4.40 14.94
N LEU A 116 23.33 -5.16 13.83
CA LEU A 116 24.13 -6.35 13.58
C LEU A 116 25.62 -6.06 13.55
N ASP A 117 26.02 -4.99 12.88
CA ASP A 117 27.43 -4.60 12.74
C ASP A 117 28.00 -4.15 14.08
N ARG A 118 27.25 -3.37 14.87
CA ARG A 118 27.66 -2.97 16.21
C ARG A 118 27.79 -4.18 17.15
N CYS A 119 26.82 -5.10 17.16
CA CYS A 119 26.92 -6.33 17.98
C CYS A 119 28.17 -7.13 17.64
N ARG A 120 28.48 -7.27 16.36
CA ARG A 120 29.66 -8.02 15.91
C ARG A 120 30.95 -7.30 16.30
N THR A 121 31.07 -6.01 16.05
CA THR A 121 32.29 -5.23 16.31
C THR A 121 32.60 -5.19 17.80
N GLU A 122 31.58 -5.11 18.64
CA GLU A 122 31.75 -5.01 20.08
C GLU A 122 31.71 -6.36 20.82
N GLY A 123 31.51 -7.47 20.10
CA GLY A 123 31.41 -8.80 20.69
C GLY A 123 30.21 -8.94 21.65
N ALA A 124 29.12 -8.19 21.41
CA ALA A 124 27.99 -8.17 22.29
C ALA A 124 27.12 -9.43 22.17
N ALA A 125 26.75 -9.99 23.30
CA ALA A 125 25.80 -11.12 23.36
C ALA A 125 24.36 -10.68 23.11
N VAL A 126 24.03 -9.44 23.50
CA VAL A 126 22.72 -8.81 23.29
C VAL A 126 22.92 -7.38 22.81
N GLY A 127 22.27 -7.03 21.70
CA GLY A 127 22.15 -5.65 21.23
C GLY A 127 20.69 -5.25 21.17
N VAL A 128 20.39 -4.00 21.47
CA VAL A 128 19.04 -3.44 21.46
C VAL A 128 19.04 -2.17 20.65
N LEU A 129 18.10 -2.02 19.70
CA LEU A 129 17.85 -0.72 19.09
C LEU A 129 17.10 0.18 20.09
N GLY A 130 17.60 1.36 20.30
CA GLY A 130 16.98 2.39 21.10
C GLY A 130 16.82 3.68 20.32
N PHE A 131 16.07 4.60 20.87
CA PHE A 131 15.86 5.93 20.30
C PHE A 131 15.60 6.95 21.40
N LYS A 132 15.90 8.20 21.12
CA LYS A 132 15.51 9.31 21.99
C LYS A 132 14.06 9.67 21.68
N ALA A 133 13.18 9.41 22.64
CA ALA A 133 11.75 9.63 22.49
C ALA A 133 11.39 11.08 22.78
N SER A 134 10.57 11.67 21.93
CA SER A 134 9.94 12.98 22.18
C SER A 134 8.93 12.91 23.35
N ASP A 135 8.24 11.78 23.49
CA ASP A 135 7.46 11.39 24.67
C ASP A 135 7.87 9.99 25.11
N PRO A 136 8.70 9.86 26.15
CA PRO A 136 9.16 8.56 26.61
C PRO A 136 8.09 7.74 27.35
N THR A 137 6.96 8.33 27.73
CA THR A 137 5.94 7.72 28.62
C THR A 137 5.53 6.29 28.21
N PRO A 138 5.25 5.94 26.95
CA PRO A 138 4.76 4.60 26.60
C PRO A 138 5.84 3.53 26.47
N TYR A 139 7.14 3.91 26.52
CA TYR A 139 8.24 3.02 26.15
C TYR A 139 9.03 2.52 27.37
N GLY A 140 9.69 1.37 27.24
CA GLY A 140 10.71 0.93 28.19
C GLY A 140 11.98 1.80 28.12
N ARG A 141 12.65 1.99 29.24
CA ARG A 141 13.86 2.81 29.37
C ARG A 141 15.12 1.98 29.24
N LEU A 142 16.08 2.42 28.44
CA LEU A 142 17.41 1.80 28.31
C LEU A 142 18.34 2.41 29.37
N ILE A 143 18.73 1.60 30.35
CA ILE A 143 19.66 2.03 31.38
C ILE A 143 21.07 1.70 30.92
N VAL A 144 21.79 2.73 30.47
CA VAL A 144 23.16 2.63 29.95
C VAL A 144 24.11 3.26 30.95
N ARG A 145 25.17 2.51 31.36
CA ARG A 145 26.26 3.01 32.20
C ARG A 145 27.58 2.60 31.58
N ASN A 146 28.54 3.50 31.58
CA ASN A 146 29.88 3.30 31.03
C ASN A 146 29.88 2.77 29.58
N GLY A 147 28.87 3.18 28.78
CA GLY A 147 28.72 2.76 27.39
C GLY A 147 28.12 1.36 27.19
N GLU A 148 27.73 0.67 28.27
CA GLU A 148 27.10 -0.66 28.21
C GLU A 148 25.64 -0.59 28.69
N LEU A 149 24.79 -1.38 28.06
CA LEU A 149 23.39 -1.54 28.45
C LEU A 149 23.30 -2.47 29.66
N GLU A 150 22.87 -1.96 30.82
CA GLU A 150 22.73 -2.77 32.04
C GLU A 150 21.41 -3.52 32.10
N LYS A 151 20.31 -2.79 31.90
CA LYS A 151 18.95 -3.33 31.95
C LYS A 151 18.00 -2.47 31.15
N ILE A 152 16.82 -3.01 30.89
CA ILE A 152 15.67 -2.27 30.35
C ILE A 152 14.59 -2.27 31.42
N VAL A 153 14.08 -1.07 31.73
CA VAL A 153 12.98 -0.88 32.69
C VAL A 153 11.72 -0.57 31.91
N GLU A 154 10.74 -1.46 31.99
CA GLU A 154 9.45 -1.25 31.32
C GLU A 154 8.75 0.02 31.84
N SER A 155 7.97 0.68 30.97
CA SER A 155 7.32 1.97 31.28
C SER A 155 6.54 1.96 32.59
N ARG A 156 5.87 0.84 32.92
CA ARG A 156 5.07 0.71 34.16
C ARG A 156 5.88 0.49 35.39
N ASP A 157 7.09 -0.05 35.23
CA ASP A 157 8.01 -0.35 36.33
C ASP A 157 9.03 0.77 36.56
N ALA A 158 9.04 1.79 35.67
CA ALA A 158 9.91 2.96 35.83
C ALA A 158 9.46 3.84 36.99
N VAL A 159 10.37 4.08 37.93
CA VAL A 159 10.16 4.89 39.12
C VAL A 159 11.27 5.94 39.28
N GLY A 160 10.94 7.08 39.94
CA GLY A 160 11.92 8.13 40.21
C GLY A 160 12.69 8.57 38.94
N PRO A 161 14.03 8.65 39.04
CA PRO A 161 14.88 9.14 37.91
C PRO A 161 14.74 8.32 36.63
N ASP A 162 14.37 7.04 36.71
CA ASP A 162 14.22 6.18 35.52
C ASP A 162 13.10 6.69 34.57
N ARG A 163 12.12 7.44 35.09
CA ARG A 163 11.03 8.05 34.31
C ARG A 163 11.50 9.18 33.40
N GLU A 164 12.54 9.87 33.79
CA GLU A 164 13.07 11.05 33.10
C GLU A 164 13.99 10.68 31.92
N ILE A 165 14.39 9.38 31.84
CA ILE A 165 15.23 8.90 30.78
C ILE A 165 14.46 8.91 29.46
N ASP A 166 14.96 9.65 28.47
CA ASP A 166 14.43 9.77 27.12
C ASP A 166 14.90 8.67 26.16
N TYR A 167 15.98 7.93 26.54
CA TYR A 167 16.49 6.83 25.74
C TYR A 167 15.64 5.59 25.91
N CYS A 168 14.84 5.31 24.89
CA CYS A 168 13.77 4.34 24.91
C CYS A 168 14.08 3.08 24.09
N ASN A 169 13.46 1.97 24.52
CA ASN A 169 13.56 0.67 23.85
C ASN A 169 12.59 0.59 22.66
N SER A 170 13.11 0.25 21.49
CA SER A 170 12.29 -0.02 20.29
C SER A 170 11.66 -1.42 20.30
N GLY A 171 12.14 -2.32 21.16
CA GLY A 171 11.80 -3.74 21.16
C GLY A 171 12.63 -4.59 20.20
N VAL A 172 13.35 -4.01 19.25
CA VAL A 172 14.20 -4.75 18.30
C VAL A 172 15.49 -5.18 19.00
N MET A 173 15.75 -6.49 18.97
CA MET A 173 16.92 -7.06 19.65
C MET A 173 17.74 -7.95 18.70
N CYS A 174 19.05 -7.93 18.91
CA CYS A 174 19.99 -8.88 18.31
C CYS A 174 20.57 -9.75 19.44
N LEU A 175 20.43 -11.06 19.31
CA LEU A 175 20.91 -12.04 20.28
C LEU A 175 22.00 -12.91 19.64
N HIS A 176 23.06 -13.22 20.37
CA HIS A 176 24.10 -14.13 19.91
C HIS A 176 23.53 -15.55 19.77
N GLY A 177 23.59 -16.15 18.57
CA GLY A 177 22.88 -17.40 18.27
C GLY A 177 23.33 -18.59 19.12
N ALA A 178 24.57 -18.67 19.55
CA ALA A 178 25.01 -19.73 20.44
C ALA A 178 24.46 -19.59 21.88
N LEU A 179 24.06 -18.37 22.27
CA LEU A 179 23.58 -18.05 23.63
C LEU A 179 22.06 -17.89 23.70
N ILE A 180 21.36 -17.76 22.56
CA ILE A 180 19.93 -17.45 22.55
C ILE A 180 19.08 -18.46 23.34
N GLY A 181 19.40 -19.76 23.24
CA GLY A 181 18.70 -20.80 23.98
C GLY A 181 18.83 -20.65 25.49
N GLU A 182 20.02 -20.30 25.96
CA GLU A 182 20.32 -20.06 27.36
C GLU A 182 19.66 -18.76 27.84
N LEU A 183 19.84 -17.67 27.12
CA LEU A 183 19.32 -16.34 27.51
C LEU A 183 17.80 -16.32 27.55
N VAL A 184 17.15 -16.80 26.48
CA VAL A 184 15.68 -16.84 26.39
C VAL A 184 15.09 -17.92 27.31
N GLY A 185 15.80 -19.03 27.50
CA GLY A 185 15.40 -20.09 28.43
C GLY A 185 15.34 -19.65 29.89
N ALA A 186 16.22 -18.75 30.29
CA ALA A 186 16.34 -18.24 31.67
C ALA A 186 15.35 -17.10 31.98
N ILE A 187 14.61 -16.57 31.00
CA ILE A 187 13.61 -15.52 31.23
C ILE A 187 12.50 -16.06 32.15
N GLY A 188 12.28 -15.38 33.28
CA GLY A 188 11.20 -15.63 34.21
C GLY A 188 9.94 -14.81 33.91
N ASN A 189 8.94 -14.94 34.76
CA ASN A 189 7.68 -14.18 34.70
C ASN A 189 7.29 -13.55 36.03
N ASP A 190 8.25 -13.32 36.89
CA ASP A 190 8.04 -12.66 38.19
C ASP A 190 8.00 -11.13 38.00
N ASN A 191 6.89 -10.67 37.44
CA ASN A 191 6.60 -9.27 37.18
C ASN A 191 5.09 -9.00 37.32
N ALA A 192 4.69 -7.73 37.31
CA ALA A 192 3.31 -7.30 37.52
C ALA A 192 2.26 -7.95 36.58
N LYS A 193 2.67 -8.36 35.38
CA LYS A 193 1.79 -9.01 34.41
C LYS A 193 1.91 -10.53 34.37
N ARG A 194 2.88 -11.12 35.08
CA ARG A 194 3.25 -12.54 34.99
C ARG A 194 3.58 -12.97 33.54
N GLU A 195 4.20 -12.09 32.79
CA GLU A 195 4.61 -12.31 31.40
C GLU A 195 6.13 -12.51 31.32
N TYR A 196 6.56 -13.28 30.34
CA TYR A 196 7.98 -13.44 30.01
C TYR A 196 8.41 -12.27 29.11
N TYR A 197 9.17 -11.33 29.64
CA TYR A 197 9.65 -10.17 28.87
C TYR A 197 10.96 -10.48 28.18
N LEU A 198 11.00 -10.32 26.84
CA LEU A 198 12.24 -10.57 26.09
C LEU A 198 13.38 -9.64 26.51
N VAL A 199 13.06 -8.46 26.97
CA VAL A 199 14.02 -7.45 27.47
C VAL A 199 14.85 -7.96 28.66
N ASP A 200 14.37 -8.92 29.45
CA ASP A 200 15.09 -9.51 30.58
C ASP A 200 16.35 -10.27 30.11
N ALA A 201 16.43 -10.66 28.84
CA ALA A 201 17.64 -11.24 28.26
C ALA A 201 18.87 -10.32 28.41
N VAL A 202 18.68 -9.01 28.49
CA VAL A 202 19.77 -8.04 28.74
C VAL A 202 20.36 -8.24 30.14
N ALA A 203 19.54 -8.19 31.17
CA ALA A 203 19.98 -8.38 32.56
C ALA A 203 20.57 -9.77 32.79
N ILE A 204 19.95 -10.81 32.17
CA ILE A 204 20.44 -12.19 32.22
C ILE A 204 21.84 -12.31 31.58
N ALA A 205 22.06 -11.69 30.42
CA ALA A 205 23.36 -11.68 29.76
C ALA A 205 24.41 -10.98 30.61
N ARG A 206 24.06 -9.83 31.19
CA ARG A 206 24.94 -9.06 32.08
C ARG A 206 25.35 -9.86 33.33
N ALA A 207 24.36 -10.51 33.98
CA ALA A 207 24.61 -11.33 35.16
C ALA A 207 25.57 -12.51 34.89
N LYS A 208 25.61 -12.97 33.63
CA LYS A 208 26.52 -14.04 33.17
C LYS A 208 27.87 -13.51 32.64
N GLY A 209 28.16 -12.22 32.80
CA GLY A 209 29.40 -11.60 32.35
C GLY A 209 29.47 -11.30 30.87
N HIS A 210 28.35 -11.40 30.15
CA HIS A 210 28.29 -11.05 28.73
C HIS A 210 28.00 -9.58 28.52
N LYS A 211 28.58 -9.02 27.44
CA LYS A 211 28.36 -7.62 27.04
C LYS A 211 26.95 -7.46 26.42
N ALA A 212 26.25 -6.40 26.83
CA ALA A 212 25.03 -5.94 26.20
C ALA A 212 25.19 -4.46 25.78
N ILE A 213 24.65 -4.10 24.62
CA ILE A 213 24.78 -2.75 24.04
C ILE A 213 23.42 -2.20 23.62
N ALA A 214 23.32 -0.86 23.70
CA ALA A 214 22.25 -0.10 23.07
C ALA A 214 22.80 0.59 21.82
N VAL A 215 22.04 0.57 20.73
CA VAL A 215 22.39 1.22 19.47
C VAL A 215 21.29 2.20 19.13
N GLU A 216 21.64 3.47 19.01
CA GLU A 216 20.68 4.55 18.75
C GLU A 216 20.23 4.55 17.29
N GLY A 217 18.96 4.80 17.06
CA GLY A 217 18.35 4.98 15.76
C GLY A 217 17.27 6.06 15.79
N ASP A 218 16.59 6.27 14.67
CA ASP A 218 15.59 7.33 14.51
C ASP A 218 14.23 6.91 15.11
N GLU A 219 13.66 7.77 15.98
CA GLU A 219 12.32 7.58 16.60
C GLU A 219 11.25 7.24 15.55
N ALA A 220 11.30 7.88 14.39
CA ALA A 220 10.32 7.67 13.32
C ALA A 220 10.30 6.24 12.75
N GLU A 221 11.35 5.44 12.97
CA GLU A 221 11.42 4.04 12.54
C GLU A 221 10.78 3.06 13.51
N PHE A 222 10.71 3.44 14.80
CA PHE A 222 10.39 2.49 15.86
C PHE A 222 8.98 2.61 16.42
N GLN A 223 8.15 3.41 15.78
CA GLN A 223 6.74 3.52 16.15
C GLN A 223 5.99 2.22 15.85
N GLY A 224 5.61 1.51 16.91
CA GLY A 224 4.74 0.33 16.83
C GLY A 224 3.30 0.74 16.56
N VAL A 225 2.62 0.02 15.67
CA VAL A 225 1.21 0.30 15.32
C VAL A 225 0.28 -0.62 16.12
N ASN A 226 -0.45 -0.06 17.07
CA ASN A 226 -1.36 -0.80 17.94
C ASN A 226 -2.82 -0.30 17.90
N SER A 227 -3.03 0.89 17.33
CA SER A 227 -4.33 1.54 17.19
C SER A 227 -4.51 2.13 15.79
N ARG A 228 -5.75 2.52 15.47
CA ARG A 228 -6.05 3.19 14.19
C ARG A 228 -5.38 4.57 14.07
N ALA A 229 -5.21 5.26 15.18
CA ALA A 229 -4.52 6.55 15.21
C ALA A 229 -3.03 6.36 14.90
N GLU A 230 -2.37 5.38 15.53
CA GLU A 230 -0.97 5.05 15.25
C GLU A 230 -0.80 4.54 13.80
N LEU A 231 -1.78 3.78 13.26
CA LEU A 231 -1.77 3.38 11.84
C LEU A 231 -1.78 4.59 10.91
N ALA A 232 -2.58 5.62 11.21
CA ALA A 232 -2.62 6.84 10.40
C ALA A 232 -1.30 7.63 10.47
N VAL A 233 -0.64 7.65 11.63
CA VAL A 233 0.70 8.26 11.78
C VAL A 233 1.74 7.49 10.96
N ALA A 234 1.72 6.15 11.04
CA ALA A 234 2.62 5.31 10.25
C ALA A 234 2.36 5.46 8.74
N GLU A 235 1.09 5.59 8.31
CA GLU A 235 0.74 5.86 6.91
C GLU A 235 1.35 7.19 6.44
N LYS A 236 1.21 8.26 7.24
CA LYS A 236 1.79 9.57 6.90
C LYS A 236 3.31 9.49 6.70
N GLU A 237 4.01 8.78 7.59
CA GLU A 237 5.47 8.64 7.52
C GLU A 237 5.90 7.80 6.31
N ILE A 238 5.25 6.67 6.04
CA ILE A 238 5.62 5.85 4.87
C ILE A 238 5.35 6.59 3.56
N GLN A 239 4.25 7.36 3.48
CA GLN A 239 3.94 8.21 2.34
C GLN A 239 5.03 9.27 2.12
N ARG A 240 5.49 9.92 3.19
CA ARG A 240 6.60 10.87 3.14
C ARG A 240 7.87 10.23 2.54
N ARG A 241 8.21 9.01 3.01
CA ARG A 241 9.38 8.26 2.49
C ARG A 241 9.22 7.86 1.03
N LEU A 242 8.05 7.37 0.63
CA LEU A 242 7.78 6.96 -0.76
C LEU A 242 7.87 8.14 -1.72
N ARG A 243 7.29 9.28 -1.34
CA ARG A 243 7.35 10.51 -2.16
C ARG A 243 8.77 11.06 -2.27
N ALA A 244 9.53 11.10 -1.16
CA ALA A 244 10.92 11.52 -1.17
C ALA A 244 11.75 10.66 -2.12
N ALA A 245 11.64 9.34 -2.01
CA ALA A 245 12.36 8.41 -2.89
C ALA A 245 11.95 8.56 -4.38
N ALA A 246 10.68 8.81 -4.66
CA ALA A 246 10.22 9.06 -6.03
C ALA A 246 10.79 10.36 -6.60
N MET A 247 10.82 11.44 -5.82
CA MET A 247 11.40 12.72 -6.25
C MET A 247 12.92 12.63 -6.45
N GLU A 248 13.62 11.92 -5.58
CA GLU A 248 15.06 11.62 -5.77
C GLU A 248 15.34 10.82 -7.05
N ALA A 249 14.40 9.97 -7.45
CA ALA A 249 14.45 9.20 -8.69
C ALA A 249 14.02 10.00 -9.95
N GLY A 250 13.75 11.29 -9.84
CA GLY A 250 13.44 12.19 -10.97
C GLY A 250 11.95 12.36 -11.27
N VAL A 251 11.08 12.11 -10.28
CA VAL A 251 9.64 12.44 -10.38
C VAL A 251 9.39 13.85 -9.87
N THR A 252 8.59 14.62 -10.58
CA THR A 252 8.14 15.96 -10.16
C THR A 252 6.74 15.86 -9.54
N MET A 253 6.55 16.37 -8.34
CA MET A 253 5.25 16.47 -7.67
C MET A 253 4.95 17.93 -7.36
N THR A 254 3.82 18.47 -7.87
CA THR A 254 3.45 19.88 -7.64
C THR A 254 3.10 20.14 -6.17
N ASP A 255 2.40 19.21 -5.56
CA ASP A 255 2.04 19.22 -4.13
C ASP A 255 2.22 17.81 -3.57
N PRO A 256 3.44 17.47 -3.11
CA PRO A 256 3.77 16.12 -2.68
C PRO A 256 2.84 15.59 -1.59
N ASP A 257 2.40 16.44 -0.64
CA ASP A 257 1.63 16.00 0.52
C ASP A 257 0.23 15.49 0.16
N THR A 258 -0.27 15.82 -1.01
CA THR A 258 -1.55 15.34 -1.54
C THR A 258 -1.44 14.13 -2.47
N VAL A 259 -0.22 13.66 -2.74
CA VAL A 259 0.03 12.46 -3.56
C VAL A 259 0.14 11.22 -2.68
N TRP A 260 -0.64 10.20 -2.98
CA TRP A 260 -0.67 8.93 -2.24
C TRP A 260 -0.15 7.78 -3.11
N LEU A 261 0.90 7.11 -2.65
CA LEU A 261 1.55 6.02 -3.35
C LEU A 261 1.30 4.68 -2.64
N SER A 262 1.06 3.63 -3.40
CA SER A 262 1.23 2.28 -2.87
C SER A 262 2.70 1.92 -2.82
N ALA A 263 3.07 1.06 -1.87
CA ALA A 263 4.47 0.67 -1.66
C ALA A 263 5.10 -0.07 -2.87
N ASP A 264 4.28 -0.58 -3.78
CA ASP A 264 4.69 -1.24 -5.03
C ASP A 264 4.55 -0.36 -6.28
N THR A 265 4.14 0.91 -6.11
CA THR A 265 4.07 1.87 -7.22
C THR A 265 5.45 2.05 -7.84
N LYS A 266 5.51 1.93 -9.17
CA LYS A 266 6.74 2.15 -9.94
C LYS A 266 6.56 3.34 -10.85
N LEU A 267 7.44 4.33 -10.71
CA LEU A 267 7.42 5.56 -11.50
C LEU A 267 8.75 5.67 -12.26
N GLY A 268 8.66 5.96 -13.56
CA GLY A 268 9.84 6.29 -14.37
C GLY A 268 10.35 7.72 -14.11
N SER A 269 11.46 8.08 -14.75
CA SER A 269 11.99 9.46 -14.71
C SER A 269 11.10 10.43 -15.47
N ASP A 270 11.17 11.71 -15.12
CA ASP A 270 10.42 12.79 -15.78
C ASP A 270 8.89 12.57 -15.77
N VAL A 271 8.38 11.86 -14.77
CA VAL A 271 6.95 11.79 -14.49
C VAL A 271 6.55 13.03 -13.69
N THR A 272 5.57 13.77 -14.18
CA THR A 272 5.00 14.93 -13.47
C THR A 272 3.64 14.58 -12.89
N ILE A 273 3.45 14.83 -11.59
CA ILE A 273 2.23 14.48 -10.85
C ILE A 273 1.62 15.75 -10.24
N GLY A 274 0.37 16.01 -10.58
CA GLY A 274 -0.44 17.09 -10.01
C GLY A 274 -0.94 16.76 -8.59
N PRO A 275 -1.66 17.69 -7.95
CA PRO A 275 -2.18 17.50 -6.60
C PRO A 275 -3.32 16.46 -6.55
N ASN A 276 -3.52 15.87 -5.36
CA ASN A 276 -4.61 14.93 -5.08
C ASN A 276 -4.65 13.72 -6.02
N VAL A 277 -3.51 13.13 -6.32
CA VAL A 277 -3.40 11.90 -7.10
C VAL A 277 -3.19 10.72 -6.18
N ARG A 278 -4.00 9.67 -6.37
CA ARG A 278 -3.87 8.40 -5.63
C ARG A 278 -3.43 7.28 -6.56
N PHE A 279 -2.37 6.58 -6.16
CA PHE A 279 -1.94 5.32 -6.76
C PHE A 279 -2.30 4.16 -5.83
N GLY A 280 -3.26 3.35 -6.23
CA GLY A 280 -3.55 2.06 -5.62
C GLY A 280 -2.46 1.02 -5.93
N PRO A 281 -2.59 -0.22 -5.39
CA PRO A 281 -1.63 -1.29 -5.65
C PRO A 281 -1.50 -1.64 -7.13
N GLY A 282 -0.30 -2.11 -7.53
CA GLY A 282 -0.05 -2.67 -8.85
C GLY A 282 0.08 -1.65 -9.98
N VAL A 283 0.43 -0.39 -9.70
CA VAL A 283 0.61 0.65 -10.73
C VAL A 283 2.07 0.75 -11.18
N THR A 284 2.24 0.79 -12.50
CA THR A 284 3.53 1.09 -13.14
C THR A 284 3.35 2.21 -14.15
N VAL A 285 4.14 3.27 -14.04
CA VAL A 285 4.16 4.43 -14.95
C VAL A 285 5.53 4.52 -15.58
N ALA A 286 5.57 4.57 -16.91
CA ALA A 286 6.82 4.78 -17.66
C ALA A 286 7.29 6.24 -17.58
N SER A 287 8.44 6.55 -18.20
CA SER A 287 9.02 7.89 -18.18
C SER A 287 8.25 8.90 -19.05
N ASN A 288 8.43 10.20 -18.76
CA ASN A 288 7.82 11.33 -19.50
C ASN A 288 6.28 11.28 -19.52
N VAL A 289 5.65 10.92 -18.42
CA VAL A 289 4.18 10.89 -18.27
C VAL A 289 3.73 12.09 -17.44
N GLU A 290 2.67 12.77 -17.89
CA GLU A 290 1.99 13.82 -17.13
C GLU A 290 0.71 13.24 -16.51
N ILE A 291 0.60 13.24 -15.16
CA ILE A 291 -0.61 12.88 -14.43
C ILE A 291 -1.14 14.14 -13.76
N LYS A 292 -2.23 14.66 -14.28
CA LYS A 292 -2.90 15.86 -13.75
C LYS A 292 -3.64 15.54 -12.46
N GLY A 293 -4.00 16.59 -11.71
CA GLY A 293 -4.60 16.41 -10.38
C GLY A 293 -5.91 15.63 -10.36
N PHE A 294 -6.25 15.11 -9.17
CA PHE A 294 -7.50 14.40 -8.86
C PHE A 294 -7.69 13.11 -9.65
N CYS A 295 -6.61 12.40 -9.94
CA CYS A 295 -6.67 11.10 -10.60
C CYS A 295 -6.61 9.96 -9.57
N ASP A 296 -7.36 8.88 -9.83
CA ASP A 296 -7.34 7.62 -9.06
C ASP A 296 -6.93 6.47 -9.99
N ILE A 297 -5.75 5.88 -9.72
CA ILE A 297 -5.11 4.89 -10.61
C ILE A 297 -4.78 3.65 -9.79
N GLU A 298 -5.24 2.48 -10.23
CA GLU A 298 -5.00 1.21 -9.55
C GLU A 298 -4.81 0.08 -10.55
N GLY A 299 -3.87 -0.85 -10.27
CA GLY A 299 -3.69 -2.08 -11.04
C GLY A 299 -3.48 -1.84 -12.54
N ALA A 300 -2.75 -0.81 -12.91
CA ALA A 300 -2.64 -0.33 -14.28
C ALA A 300 -1.18 -0.13 -14.73
N ARG A 301 -0.97 -0.24 -16.05
CA ARG A 301 0.30 0.09 -16.69
C ARG A 301 0.11 1.28 -17.61
N ILE A 302 0.93 2.33 -17.43
CA ILE A 302 0.87 3.56 -18.22
C ILE A 302 2.18 3.68 -18.99
N GLY A 303 2.09 3.73 -20.31
CA GLY A 303 3.20 3.85 -21.25
C GLY A 303 3.81 5.24 -21.28
N LYS A 304 4.94 5.34 -21.98
CA LYS A 304 5.73 6.57 -22.11
C LYS A 304 4.92 7.67 -22.82
N GLY A 305 5.11 8.92 -22.41
CA GLY A 305 4.57 10.11 -23.10
C GLY A 305 3.05 10.30 -22.92
N CYS A 306 2.41 9.52 -22.05
CA CYS A 306 0.97 9.65 -21.79
C CYS A 306 0.63 10.92 -21.03
N ILE A 307 -0.59 11.43 -21.26
CA ILE A 307 -1.21 12.51 -20.50
C ILE A 307 -2.49 11.96 -19.87
N ILE A 308 -2.56 11.99 -18.52
CA ILE A 308 -3.68 11.42 -17.75
C ILE A 308 -4.35 12.49 -16.92
N GLY A 309 -5.67 12.61 -17.03
CA GLY A 309 -6.48 13.51 -16.21
C GLY A 309 -6.65 14.93 -16.79
N PRO A 310 -7.15 15.87 -15.96
CA PRO A 310 -7.50 15.68 -14.54
C PRO A 310 -8.77 14.83 -14.34
N PHE A 311 -9.02 14.39 -13.09
CA PHE A 311 -10.21 13.61 -12.72
C PHE A 311 -10.38 12.30 -13.52
N ALA A 312 -9.28 11.66 -13.90
CA ALA A 312 -9.34 10.35 -14.56
C ALA A 312 -9.33 9.22 -13.53
N ARG A 313 -10.10 8.17 -13.82
CA ARG A 313 -10.11 6.94 -13.03
C ARG A 313 -9.61 5.77 -13.87
N ILE A 314 -8.48 5.19 -13.49
CA ILE A 314 -7.92 4.02 -14.19
C ILE A 314 -7.95 2.83 -13.23
N ARG A 315 -8.77 1.84 -13.56
CA ARG A 315 -9.04 0.67 -12.73
C ARG A 315 -8.18 -0.53 -13.13
N PRO A 316 -8.13 -1.56 -12.25
CA PRO A 316 -7.31 -2.75 -12.47
C PRO A 316 -7.55 -3.43 -13.84
N GLY A 317 -6.45 -3.97 -14.38
CA GLY A 317 -6.43 -4.64 -15.68
C GLY A 317 -6.34 -3.69 -16.87
N SER A 318 -6.13 -2.39 -16.64
CA SER A 318 -5.98 -1.42 -17.73
C SER A 318 -4.52 -1.29 -18.16
N GLU A 319 -4.31 -1.28 -19.47
CA GLU A 319 -3.01 -1.10 -20.12
C GLU A 319 -3.09 0.07 -21.10
N VAL A 320 -2.32 1.10 -20.84
CA VAL A 320 -2.27 2.33 -21.65
C VAL A 320 -0.92 2.36 -22.36
N ALA A 321 -0.93 2.25 -23.68
CA ALA A 321 0.28 2.26 -24.49
C ALA A 321 0.91 3.68 -24.52
N GLU A 322 1.94 3.87 -25.35
CA GLU A 322 2.65 5.14 -25.48
C GLU A 322 1.79 6.23 -26.10
N ASP A 323 2.05 7.50 -25.72
CA ASP A 323 1.47 8.71 -26.30
C ASP A 323 -0.07 8.77 -26.22
N VAL A 324 -0.68 8.03 -25.32
CA VAL A 324 -2.13 8.03 -25.11
C VAL A 324 -2.55 9.24 -24.28
N HIS A 325 -3.71 9.80 -24.62
CA HIS A 325 -4.30 10.90 -23.87
C HIS A 325 -5.64 10.49 -23.26
N ILE A 326 -5.69 10.43 -21.93
CA ILE A 326 -6.90 10.19 -21.13
C ILE A 326 -7.23 11.46 -20.39
N GLY A 327 -8.35 12.10 -20.73
CA GLY A 327 -8.72 13.39 -20.19
C GLY A 327 -9.68 13.31 -19.00
N ASN A 328 -10.40 14.41 -18.78
CA ASN A 328 -11.21 14.60 -17.58
C ASN A 328 -12.48 13.73 -17.57
N PHE A 329 -12.75 13.17 -16.38
CA PHE A 329 -13.92 12.32 -16.12
C PHE A 329 -14.00 11.09 -17.06
N VAL A 330 -12.83 10.56 -17.43
CA VAL A 330 -12.73 9.30 -18.17
C VAL A 330 -12.44 8.17 -17.21
N GLU A 331 -13.22 7.10 -17.31
CA GLU A 331 -12.99 5.87 -16.56
C GLU A 331 -12.56 4.74 -17.49
N LEU A 332 -11.42 4.12 -17.19
CA LEU A 332 -10.95 2.89 -17.83
C LEU A 332 -11.09 1.72 -16.86
N LYS A 333 -11.61 0.59 -17.31
CA LYS A 333 -11.70 -0.65 -16.54
C LYS A 333 -11.35 -1.85 -17.41
N ALA A 334 -10.28 -2.57 -17.08
CA ALA A 334 -9.82 -3.72 -17.87
C ALA A 334 -9.76 -3.39 -19.36
N THR A 335 -9.16 -2.25 -19.70
CA THR A 335 -9.14 -1.65 -21.04
C THR A 335 -7.72 -1.52 -21.55
N ARG A 336 -7.50 -1.90 -22.81
CA ARG A 336 -6.25 -1.66 -23.53
C ARG A 336 -6.41 -0.46 -24.46
N MET A 337 -5.57 0.56 -24.25
CA MET A 337 -5.49 1.73 -25.13
C MET A 337 -4.25 1.60 -26.01
N GLY A 338 -4.43 1.56 -27.31
CA GLY A 338 -3.34 1.52 -28.29
C GLY A 338 -2.59 2.86 -28.39
N ARG A 339 -1.38 2.82 -28.94
CA ARG A 339 -0.50 3.99 -29.06
C ARG A 339 -1.20 5.19 -29.69
N GLY A 340 -1.07 6.36 -29.06
CA GLY A 340 -1.64 7.61 -29.57
C GLY A 340 -3.16 7.68 -29.54
N ALA A 341 -3.86 6.70 -28.98
CA ALA A 341 -5.31 6.75 -28.83
C ALA A 341 -5.74 7.83 -27.84
N LYS A 342 -6.93 8.38 -28.03
CA LYS A 342 -7.44 9.50 -27.23
C LYS A 342 -8.85 9.23 -26.72
N ALA A 343 -9.05 9.51 -25.42
CA ALA A 343 -10.36 9.59 -24.77
C ALA A 343 -10.32 10.78 -23.80
N ASN A 344 -10.77 11.95 -24.27
CA ASN A 344 -10.42 13.18 -23.58
C ASN A 344 -11.49 13.69 -22.60
N HIS A 345 -12.75 13.24 -22.69
CA HIS A 345 -13.83 13.82 -21.91
C HIS A 345 -14.95 12.81 -21.61
N LEU A 346 -15.36 12.71 -20.32
CA LEU A 346 -16.66 12.16 -19.91
C LEU A 346 -16.98 10.78 -20.51
N ALA A 347 -16.02 9.89 -20.63
CA ALA A 347 -16.22 8.60 -21.29
C ALA A 347 -16.04 7.43 -20.31
N TYR A 348 -16.80 6.34 -20.53
CA TYR A 348 -16.60 5.08 -19.83
C TYR A 348 -16.17 4.00 -20.81
N LEU A 349 -14.98 3.44 -20.60
CA LEU A 349 -14.41 2.36 -21.40
C LEU A 349 -14.19 1.14 -20.48
N GLY A 350 -15.08 0.16 -20.58
CA GLY A 350 -15.02 -1.05 -19.78
C GLY A 350 -14.82 -2.30 -20.62
N ASP A 351 -13.97 -3.23 -20.15
CA ASP A 351 -13.73 -4.54 -20.78
C ASP A 351 -13.46 -4.42 -22.29
N SER A 352 -12.47 -3.61 -22.69
CA SER A 352 -12.35 -3.18 -24.10
C SER A 352 -10.92 -3.08 -24.63
N GLU A 353 -10.84 -2.97 -25.96
CA GLU A 353 -9.63 -2.60 -26.68
C GLU A 353 -9.91 -1.40 -27.58
N VAL A 354 -9.05 -0.41 -27.53
CA VAL A 354 -9.07 0.75 -28.44
C VAL A 354 -7.76 0.75 -29.21
N GLY A 355 -7.86 0.64 -30.51
CA GLY A 355 -6.70 0.58 -31.43
C GLY A 355 -5.91 1.89 -31.46
N ALA A 356 -4.69 1.79 -32.02
CA ALA A 356 -3.78 2.92 -32.11
C ALA A 356 -4.40 4.09 -32.89
N ALA A 357 -4.05 5.32 -32.46
CA ALA A 357 -4.49 6.58 -33.08
C ALA A 357 -6.02 6.81 -33.16
N SER A 358 -6.81 5.96 -32.51
CA SER A 358 -8.27 6.10 -32.49
C SER A 358 -8.71 7.18 -31.51
N ASN A 359 -9.81 7.85 -31.84
CA ASN A 359 -10.38 8.90 -31.01
C ASN A 359 -11.74 8.50 -30.47
N ILE A 360 -11.90 8.54 -29.15
CA ILE A 360 -13.16 8.32 -28.43
C ILE A 360 -13.74 9.67 -28.07
N GLY A 361 -14.89 10.00 -28.64
CA GLY A 361 -15.60 11.27 -28.44
C GLY A 361 -16.15 11.43 -27.03
N ALA A 362 -16.35 12.68 -26.63
CA ALA A 362 -16.90 13.02 -25.30
C ALA A 362 -18.27 12.36 -25.05
N GLY A 363 -18.49 11.86 -23.85
CA GLY A 363 -19.77 11.20 -23.49
C GLY A 363 -19.96 9.81 -24.08
N THR A 364 -18.92 9.22 -24.66
CA THR A 364 -19.03 7.85 -25.21
C THR A 364 -19.06 6.83 -24.09
N ILE A 365 -20.00 5.87 -24.18
CA ILE A 365 -20.14 4.78 -23.22
C ILE A 365 -19.97 3.44 -23.93
N PHE A 366 -19.06 2.61 -23.45
CA PHE A 366 -18.99 1.20 -23.84
C PHE A 366 -19.91 0.41 -22.91
N VAL A 367 -21.07 0.01 -23.45
CA VAL A 367 -22.11 -0.70 -22.68
C VAL A 367 -21.70 -2.18 -22.58
N ASN A 368 -20.87 -2.47 -21.59
CA ASN A 368 -20.20 -3.78 -21.40
C ASN A 368 -20.96 -4.75 -20.50
N TYR A 369 -22.14 -4.36 -19.92
CA TYR A 369 -22.89 -5.17 -18.98
C TYR A 369 -24.37 -5.23 -19.38
N ASP A 370 -24.90 -6.44 -19.51
CA ASP A 370 -26.29 -6.71 -19.94
C ASP A 370 -27.25 -7.07 -18.79
N GLY A 371 -26.79 -6.93 -17.53
CA GLY A 371 -27.53 -7.34 -16.34
C GLY A 371 -27.07 -8.70 -15.78
N TYR A 372 -26.36 -9.51 -16.54
CA TYR A 372 -25.89 -10.84 -16.16
C TYR A 372 -24.41 -11.06 -16.46
N GLY A 373 -23.95 -10.72 -17.66
CA GLY A 373 -22.60 -10.93 -18.15
C GLY A 373 -21.87 -9.64 -18.51
N LYS A 374 -20.55 -9.73 -18.64
CA LYS A 374 -19.72 -8.66 -19.17
C LYS A 374 -19.18 -9.05 -20.54
N TRP A 375 -19.30 -8.12 -21.46
CA TRP A 375 -18.99 -8.33 -22.86
C TRP A 375 -17.96 -7.32 -23.34
N ARG A 376 -17.27 -7.67 -24.40
CA ARG A 376 -16.11 -6.92 -24.88
C ARG A 376 -16.44 -6.00 -26.03
N THR A 377 -15.92 -4.77 -26.00
CA THR A 377 -15.91 -3.82 -27.11
C THR A 377 -14.51 -3.75 -27.71
N ILE A 378 -14.39 -3.90 -29.01
CA ILE A 378 -13.11 -3.79 -29.75
C ILE A 378 -13.25 -2.68 -30.78
N VAL A 379 -12.45 -1.62 -30.62
CA VAL A 379 -12.33 -0.53 -31.60
C VAL A 379 -10.99 -0.67 -32.31
N GLY A 380 -11.00 -0.80 -33.63
CA GLY A 380 -9.81 -0.90 -34.48
C GLY A 380 -8.97 0.38 -34.47
N ALA A 381 -7.76 0.32 -35.03
CA ALA A 381 -6.90 1.49 -35.18
C ALA A 381 -7.52 2.55 -36.09
N ASP A 382 -7.11 3.82 -35.92
CA ASP A 382 -7.54 4.97 -36.73
C ASP A 382 -9.06 5.18 -36.76
N ALA A 383 -9.81 4.61 -35.82
CA ALA A 383 -11.26 4.75 -35.75
C ALA A 383 -11.66 6.05 -35.04
N PHE A 384 -12.78 6.62 -35.48
CA PHE A 384 -13.36 7.83 -34.86
C PHE A 384 -14.74 7.51 -34.29
N ILE A 385 -14.88 7.60 -32.98
CA ILE A 385 -16.16 7.44 -32.29
C ILE A 385 -16.64 8.84 -31.89
N GLY A 386 -17.76 9.25 -32.45
CA GLY A 386 -18.37 10.57 -32.21
C GLY A 386 -18.92 10.71 -30.79
N SER A 387 -19.03 11.95 -30.34
CA SER A 387 -19.52 12.27 -28.99
C SER A 387 -20.91 11.71 -28.70
N ASN A 388 -21.18 11.38 -27.44
CA ASN A 388 -22.47 10.83 -26.96
C ASN A 388 -22.89 9.55 -27.70
N SER A 389 -21.94 8.73 -28.12
CA SER A 389 -22.22 7.42 -28.72
C SER A 389 -22.23 6.34 -27.66
N ALA A 390 -23.09 5.32 -27.83
CA ALA A 390 -23.11 4.10 -27.06
C ALA A 390 -22.71 2.92 -27.94
N LEU A 391 -21.67 2.17 -27.54
CA LEU A 391 -21.28 0.92 -28.18
C LEU A 391 -21.76 -0.25 -27.33
N VAL A 392 -22.76 -0.99 -27.81
CA VAL A 392 -23.40 -2.08 -27.06
C VAL A 392 -22.63 -3.37 -27.30
N ALA A 393 -21.88 -3.80 -26.30
CA ALA A 393 -21.08 -5.02 -26.38
C ALA A 393 -21.93 -6.30 -26.33
N PRO A 394 -21.48 -7.44 -26.96
CA PRO A 394 -20.21 -7.57 -27.68
C PRO A 394 -20.23 -6.90 -29.05
N ILE A 395 -19.19 -6.11 -29.37
CA ILE A 395 -19.15 -5.36 -30.64
C ILE A 395 -17.72 -5.12 -31.11
N ARG A 396 -17.53 -5.11 -32.43
CA ARG A 396 -16.30 -4.76 -33.13
C ARG A 396 -16.53 -3.56 -34.05
N VAL A 397 -15.76 -2.51 -33.86
CA VAL A 397 -15.70 -1.37 -34.79
C VAL A 397 -14.38 -1.46 -35.52
N GLY A 398 -14.44 -1.65 -36.86
CA GLY A 398 -13.27 -1.93 -37.70
C GLY A 398 -12.28 -0.74 -37.76
N LYS A 399 -11.08 -1.03 -38.29
CA LYS A 399 -10.03 -0.03 -38.51
C LYS A 399 -10.53 1.11 -39.41
N GLY A 400 -10.21 2.36 -39.08
CA GLY A 400 -10.55 3.53 -39.89
C GLY A 400 -12.04 3.82 -40.03
N SER A 401 -12.88 3.20 -39.19
CA SER A 401 -14.33 3.41 -39.23
C SER A 401 -14.70 4.72 -38.55
N ASN A 402 -15.86 5.26 -38.89
CA ASN A 402 -16.42 6.47 -38.30
C ASN A 402 -17.82 6.18 -37.75
N VAL A 403 -18.02 6.47 -36.46
CA VAL A 403 -19.31 6.46 -35.80
C VAL A 403 -19.72 7.88 -35.50
N PRO A 404 -20.66 8.50 -36.23
CA PRO A 404 -21.09 9.87 -36.00
C PRO A 404 -21.73 10.08 -34.61
N ALA A 405 -21.60 11.28 -34.07
CA ALA A 405 -22.09 11.62 -32.74
C ALA A 405 -23.55 11.28 -32.50
N GLY A 406 -23.88 10.86 -31.25
CA GLY A 406 -25.23 10.51 -30.83
C GLY A 406 -25.73 9.16 -31.35
N SER A 407 -24.82 8.27 -31.77
CA SER A 407 -25.18 6.93 -32.30
C SER A 407 -25.21 5.88 -31.19
N VAL A 408 -26.19 4.98 -31.25
CA VAL A 408 -26.20 3.72 -30.50
C VAL A 408 -25.89 2.59 -31.49
N ILE A 409 -24.78 1.92 -31.33
CA ILE A 409 -24.28 0.90 -32.25
C ILE A 409 -24.41 -0.46 -31.56
N THR A 410 -25.13 -1.38 -32.20
CA THR A 410 -25.46 -2.73 -31.71
C THR A 410 -24.87 -3.86 -32.55
N ASP A 411 -24.45 -3.54 -33.76
CA ASP A 411 -23.90 -4.51 -34.72
C ASP A 411 -22.45 -4.13 -35.10
N ASP A 412 -21.67 -5.11 -35.47
CA ASP A 412 -20.29 -4.92 -35.91
C ASP A 412 -20.19 -3.94 -37.09
N VAL A 413 -19.20 -3.02 -37.00
CA VAL A 413 -18.93 -2.00 -38.02
C VAL A 413 -17.72 -2.47 -38.86
N PRO A 414 -17.84 -2.70 -40.14
CA PRO A 414 -16.72 -3.07 -41.02
C PRO A 414 -15.63 -1.98 -41.06
N ALA A 415 -14.40 -2.40 -41.38
CA ALA A 415 -13.29 -1.45 -41.54
C ALA A 415 -13.61 -0.38 -42.62
N GLY A 416 -13.26 0.86 -42.36
CA GLY A 416 -13.50 2.01 -43.23
C GLY A 416 -14.97 2.44 -43.39
N ALA A 417 -15.90 1.80 -42.67
CA ALA A 417 -17.32 2.12 -42.79
C ALA A 417 -17.73 3.31 -41.93
N VAL A 418 -18.85 3.94 -42.31
CA VAL A 418 -19.55 4.94 -41.50
C VAL A 418 -20.86 4.32 -40.99
N ALA A 419 -21.02 4.25 -39.65
CA ALA A 419 -22.19 3.63 -39.01
C ALA A 419 -23.03 4.67 -38.24
N PHE A 420 -24.29 4.86 -38.67
CA PHE A 420 -25.25 5.75 -38.06
C PHE A 420 -26.25 4.94 -37.21
N GLY A 421 -26.23 5.10 -35.90
CA GLY A 421 -27.20 4.48 -34.97
C GLY A 421 -28.14 5.50 -34.34
N ARG A 422 -28.65 6.46 -35.11
CA ARG A 422 -29.51 7.56 -34.60
C ARG A 422 -30.64 7.90 -35.58
N ALA A 423 -31.74 8.43 -35.04
CA ALA A 423 -32.84 8.94 -35.84
C ALA A 423 -32.41 10.11 -36.72
N ARG A 424 -33.02 10.20 -37.94
CA ARG A 424 -32.83 11.34 -38.81
C ARG A 424 -33.43 12.59 -38.19
N GLN A 425 -32.74 13.71 -38.21
CA GLN A 425 -33.24 14.98 -37.70
C GLN A 425 -34.49 15.45 -38.46
N VAL A 426 -35.55 15.80 -37.74
CA VAL A 426 -36.77 16.40 -38.29
C VAL A 426 -36.93 17.81 -37.72
N THR A 427 -36.87 18.81 -38.58
CA THR A 427 -37.01 20.20 -38.21
C THR A 427 -38.40 20.73 -38.61
N LYS A 428 -39.22 21.17 -37.65
CA LYS A 428 -40.54 21.77 -37.89
C LYS A 428 -40.48 23.27 -37.63
N LYS A 429 -40.38 24.07 -38.71
CA LYS A 429 -40.30 25.54 -38.63
C LYS A 429 -41.51 26.11 -37.94
N GLY A 430 -41.35 27.15 -37.12
CA GLY A 430 -42.42 27.88 -36.44
C GLY A 430 -43.15 27.18 -35.29
N ARG A 431 -42.86 25.88 -35.00
CA ARG A 431 -43.58 25.10 -33.98
C ARG A 431 -43.17 25.39 -32.53
N ALA A 432 -42.02 26.05 -32.31
CA ALA A 432 -41.51 26.33 -30.95
C ALA A 432 -42.47 27.20 -30.10
N ALA A 433 -43.12 28.21 -30.71
CA ALA A 433 -44.08 29.06 -30.00
C ALA A 433 -45.30 28.27 -29.52
N ALA A 434 -45.86 27.46 -30.38
CA ALA A 434 -47.02 26.58 -30.03
C ALA A 434 -46.65 25.58 -28.93
N LEU A 435 -45.44 24.98 -28.98
CA LEU A 435 -44.96 24.08 -27.93
C LEU A 435 -44.84 24.81 -26.58
N ARG A 436 -44.22 25.98 -26.54
CA ARG A 436 -44.15 26.79 -25.32
C ARG A 436 -45.50 27.15 -24.74
N ALA A 437 -46.49 27.54 -25.58
CA ALA A 437 -47.84 27.81 -25.13
C ALA A 437 -48.48 26.58 -24.48
N LYS A 438 -48.37 25.39 -25.10
CA LYS A 438 -48.86 24.13 -24.56
C LYS A 438 -48.22 23.79 -23.22
N LEU A 439 -46.91 23.93 -23.07
CA LEU A 439 -46.20 23.64 -21.83
C LEU A 439 -46.61 24.60 -20.70
N LYS A 440 -46.78 25.91 -21.01
CA LYS A 440 -47.27 26.93 -20.05
C LYS A 440 -48.69 26.59 -19.57
N ALA A 441 -49.61 26.25 -20.48
CA ALA A 441 -50.97 25.83 -20.12
C ALA A 441 -50.97 24.61 -19.23
N ARG A 442 -50.17 23.58 -19.56
CA ARG A 442 -50.02 22.36 -18.73
C ARG A 442 -49.51 22.68 -17.33
N ALA A 443 -48.48 23.54 -17.21
CA ALA A 443 -47.96 23.95 -15.93
C ALA A 443 -48.97 24.75 -15.09
N ALA A 444 -49.73 25.63 -15.72
CA ALA A 444 -50.81 26.36 -15.06
C ALA A 444 -51.95 25.42 -14.54
N ALA A 445 -52.34 24.44 -15.35
CA ALA A 445 -53.32 23.45 -14.95
C ALA A 445 -52.88 22.60 -13.74
N ALA A 446 -51.61 22.16 -13.75
CA ALA A 446 -51.01 21.42 -12.64
C ALA A 446 -50.94 22.23 -11.33
N LYS A 447 -50.62 23.55 -11.43
CA LYS A 447 -50.65 24.45 -10.26
C LYS A 447 -52.06 24.65 -9.70
N ARG A 448 -53.11 24.69 -10.55
CA ARG A 448 -54.51 24.80 -10.12
C ARG A 448 -54.99 23.51 -9.42
N ALA A 449 -54.59 22.34 -9.92
CA ALA A 449 -54.91 21.06 -9.32
C ALA A 449 -54.29 20.83 -7.92
N LYS A 450 -53.14 21.44 -7.65
CA LYS A 450 -52.47 21.41 -6.32
C LYS A 450 -53.05 22.40 -5.29
N LYS A 451 -53.92 23.33 -5.72
CA LYS A 451 -54.56 24.31 -4.85
C LYS A 451 -56.02 23.94 -4.48
N LYS A 452 -56.54 22.89 -5.05
CA LYS A 452 -57.74 22.19 -4.61
C LYS A 452 -57.33 20.97 -3.77
#